data_638c473ece0aaf7109a8960d0682f83c
#
_entry.id   638c473ece0aaf7109a8960d0682f83c
#
_cell.length_a   1.000
_cell.length_b   1.000
_cell.length_c   1.000
_cell.angle_alpha   90.00
_cell.angle_beta   90.00
_cell.angle_gamma   90.00
#
_symmetry.space_group_name_H-M   'P 1'
#
loop_
_entity.id
_entity.type
_entity.pdbx_description
1 polymer ?
#
loop_
_entity_poly.entity_id
_entity_poly.type
_entity_poly.pdbx_seq_one_letter_code
_entity_poly.pdbx_strand_id
1 'polypeptide(L)'
;MPSPPADPAAPLVAIVACHGQGLFEFGCAVGLFAPIRPELGVAWYRTQLCAGEPGALRMLGNAQVQLPCDLSTVDDADIIVIPGWREPSERPPQALLDALNRAHARGARVASICSGAFVLAWAGLLDGRQATTHWRLTEALARDFPRIDVREDVLYVDTGSIITSAGSATGMDMMLHMVRKDYGARVANLVAERLVLAPWRDAGRSQRVSRAIPHGEPTRLAKLMEWMRRNLREPHSLGSLAEQAALSQRTLQRQFLEATGLSPIDWLIRERVAFARELLETTDRPLQWVAEQAGFGSQESFRRHFRGQVDASPTEYRSQHRGGIGADRLVGC
;
A
#
# COMPACT_ATOMS: atom_id res chain seq x y z
N MET A 1 29.28 13.56 1.07
CA MET A 1 28.78 14.75 1.79
C MET A 1 27.94 14.26 2.96
N PRO A 2 28.10 14.79 4.18
CA PRO A 2 27.19 14.47 5.26
C PRO A 2 25.78 14.91 4.87
N SER A 3 24.82 14.00 5.05
CA SER A 3 23.41 14.30 4.80
C SER A 3 22.95 15.46 5.69
N PRO A 4 22.13 16.40 5.20
CA PRO A 4 21.57 17.44 6.04
C PRO A 4 20.81 16.81 7.21
N PRO A 5 20.82 17.41 8.40
CA PRO A 5 20.07 16.90 9.55
C PRO A 5 18.59 16.83 9.18
N ALA A 6 17.94 15.73 9.58
CA ALA A 6 16.50 15.59 9.40
C ALA A 6 15.77 16.70 10.17
N ASP A 7 14.70 17.23 9.61
CA ASP A 7 13.84 18.22 10.25
C ASP A 7 13.26 17.62 11.55
N PRO A 8 13.50 18.21 12.73
CA PRO A 8 12.98 17.67 13.98
C PRO A 8 11.44 17.63 14.04
N ALA A 9 10.74 18.41 13.21
CA ALA A 9 9.28 18.40 13.10
C ALA A 9 8.75 17.30 12.18
N ALA A 10 9.63 16.58 11.45
CA ALA A 10 9.21 15.48 10.59
C ALA A 10 8.75 14.26 11.41
N PRO A 11 7.72 13.52 10.95
CA PRO A 11 7.22 12.35 11.65
C PRO A 11 8.32 11.30 11.89
N LEU A 12 8.36 10.73 13.09
CA LEU A 12 9.29 9.66 13.47
C LEU A 12 8.71 8.30 13.13
N VAL A 13 9.42 7.54 12.31
CA VAL A 13 9.10 6.14 11.96
C VAL A 13 10.04 5.20 12.72
N ALA A 14 9.50 4.37 13.60
CA ALA A 14 10.19 3.27 14.23
C ALA A 14 9.97 1.98 13.44
N ILE A 15 11.04 1.39 12.90
CA ILE A 15 11.00 0.08 12.22
C ILE A 15 11.54 -0.95 13.22
N VAL A 16 10.64 -1.83 13.68
CA VAL A 16 10.96 -2.81 14.73
C VAL A 16 11.33 -4.15 14.12
N ALA A 17 12.56 -4.60 14.35
CA ALA A 17 13.00 -5.92 13.94
C ALA A 17 13.11 -6.89 15.12
N CYS A 18 12.87 -8.18 14.84
CA CYS A 18 12.90 -9.27 15.80
C CYS A 18 13.73 -10.45 15.28
N HIS A 19 14.10 -11.38 16.18
CA HIS A 19 14.77 -12.61 15.77
C HIS A 19 13.94 -13.42 14.76
N GLY A 20 14.62 -14.09 13.82
CA GLY A 20 13.99 -14.96 12.81
C GLY A 20 13.20 -14.24 11.72
N GLN A 21 13.12 -12.93 11.77
CA GLN A 21 12.38 -12.13 10.78
C GLN A 21 13.05 -12.15 9.40
N GLY A 22 12.25 -12.03 8.34
CA GLY A 22 12.74 -11.92 6.97
C GLY A 22 13.47 -10.59 6.72
N LEU A 23 14.61 -10.67 6.05
CA LEU A 23 15.38 -9.48 5.65
C LEU A 23 14.69 -8.65 4.59
N PHE A 24 13.88 -9.29 3.74
CA PHE A 24 13.25 -8.62 2.60
C PHE A 24 12.25 -7.57 3.06
N GLU A 25 11.31 -7.93 3.92
CA GLU A 25 10.28 -7.02 4.43
C GLU A 25 10.89 -5.91 5.29
N PHE A 26 11.90 -6.25 6.09
CA PHE A 26 12.66 -5.26 6.85
C PHE A 26 13.39 -4.29 5.92
N GLY A 27 14.09 -4.81 4.90
CA GLY A 27 14.77 -4.01 3.90
C GLY A 27 13.84 -3.12 3.09
N CYS A 28 12.64 -3.58 2.78
CA CYS A 28 11.60 -2.78 2.12
C CYS A 28 11.22 -1.55 2.96
N ALA A 29 10.96 -1.75 4.26
CA ALA A 29 10.62 -0.65 5.16
C ALA A 29 11.79 0.35 5.32
N VAL A 30 13.01 -0.16 5.51
CA VAL A 30 14.21 0.68 5.58
C VAL A 30 14.44 1.44 4.28
N GLY A 31 14.36 0.77 3.12
CA GLY A 31 14.59 1.37 1.80
C GLY A 31 13.58 2.46 1.45
N LEU A 32 12.37 2.39 1.97
CA LEU A 32 11.37 3.42 1.74
C LEU A 32 11.53 4.60 2.69
N PHE A 33 11.62 4.38 4.00
CA PHE A 33 11.54 5.44 5.00
C PHE A 33 12.89 6.08 5.35
N ALA A 34 13.98 5.29 5.42
CA ALA A 34 15.26 5.76 5.94
C ALA A 34 16.05 6.71 5.01
N PRO A 35 16.01 6.59 3.66
CA PRO A 35 16.78 7.50 2.82
C PRO A 35 16.29 8.94 2.95
N ILE A 36 17.22 9.87 3.16
CA ILE A 36 16.95 11.31 3.11
C ILE A 36 16.64 11.69 1.67
N ARG A 37 15.56 12.46 1.47
CA ARG A 37 15.00 12.79 0.15
C ARG A 37 14.79 14.29 -0.01
N PRO A 38 15.87 15.12 -0.05
CA PRO A 38 15.75 16.57 -0.15
C PRO A 38 15.06 17.03 -1.44
N GLU A 39 15.14 16.22 -2.50
CA GLU A 39 14.49 16.47 -3.79
C GLU A 39 12.97 16.48 -3.73
N LEU A 40 12.37 15.92 -2.68
CA LEU A 40 10.92 15.92 -2.51
C LEU A 40 10.36 17.28 -2.04
N GLY A 41 11.21 18.13 -1.45
CA GLY A 41 10.82 19.44 -0.94
C GLY A 41 9.84 19.40 0.23
N VAL A 42 9.87 18.32 1.02
CA VAL A 42 9.04 18.10 2.22
C VAL A 42 9.94 17.70 3.40
N ALA A 43 9.46 17.92 4.63
CA ALA A 43 10.08 17.39 5.84
C ALA A 43 9.86 15.86 5.86
N TRP A 44 10.79 15.11 5.22
CA TRP A 44 10.71 13.66 5.09
C TRP A 44 10.85 12.99 6.45
N TYR A 45 10.28 11.81 6.59
CA TYR A 45 10.31 11.03 7.82
C TYR A 45 11.70 10.93 8.44
N ARG A 46 11.76 11.02 9.76
CA ARG A 46 12.89 10.58 10.57
C ARG A 46 12.72 9.09 10.81
N THR A 47 13.75 8.29 10.60
CA THR A 47 13.62 6.82 10.74
C THR A 47 14.60 6.31 11.78
N GLN A 48 14.11 5.47 12.68
CA GLN A 48 14.91 4.74 13.65
C GLN A 48 14.66 3.24 13.54
N LEU A 49 15.75 2.46 13.59
CA LEU A 49 15.72 1.01 13.52
C LEU A 49 15.84 0.46 14.93
N CYS A 50 14.82 -0.22 15.41
CA CYS A 50 14.65 -0.63 16.80
C CYS A 50 14.69 -2.14 16.93
N ALA A 51 15.41 -2.63 17.94
CA ALA A 51 15.38 -4.02 18.32
C ALA A 51 14.13 -4.31 19.17
N GLY A 52 13.26 -5.20 18.70
CA GLY A 52 12.09 -5.67 19.45
C GLY A 52 12.44 -6.69 20.54
N GLU A 53 13.66 -7.18 20.54
CA GLU A 53 14.21 -8.16 21.49
C GLU A 53 15.65 -7.78 21.85
N PRO A 54 16.14 -8.13 23.06
CA PRO A 54 17.49 -7.75 23.51
C PRO A 54 18.61 -8.38 22.68
N GLY A 55 19.70 -7.64 22.52
CA GLY A 55 20.94 -8.13 21.91
C GLY A 55 20.98 -8.02 20.39
N ALA A 56 22.00 -8.65 19.79
CA ALA A 56 22.13 -8.71 18.34
C ALA A 56 21.08 -9.67 17.76
N LEU A 57 20.30 -9.19 16.79
CA LEU A 57 19.23 -9.98 16.19
C LEU A 57 19.79 -10.94 15.14
N ARG A 58 19.34 -12.17 15.14
CA ARG A 58 19.60 -13.16 14.11
C ARG A 58 18.41 -13.22 13.17
N MET A 59 18.58 -12.72 11.96
CA MET A 59 17.55 -12.69 10.93
C MET A 59 17.48 -14.04 10.18
N LEU A 60 16.44 -14.20 9.35
CA LEU A 60 16.33 -15.35 8.45
C LEU A 60 17.59 -15.47 7.57
N GLY A 61 18.11 -16.67 7.37
CA GLY A 61 19.36 -16.91 6.65
C GLY A 61 20.63 -16.66 7.51
N ASN A 62 20.51 -16.60 8.83
CA ASN A 62 21.60 -16.42 9.80
C ASN A 62 22.37 -15.09 9.72
N ALA A 63 21.84 -14.09 9.03
CA ALA A 63 22.40 -12.75 9.08
C ALA A 63 22.25 -12.17 10.49
N GLN A 64 23.32 -11.58 11.02
CA GLN A 64 23.27 -10.87 12.31
C GLN A 64 23.16 -9.37 12.08
N VAL A 65 22.22 -8.75 12.78
CA VAL A 65 22.00 -7.31 12.71
C VAL A 65 21.99 -6.75 14.13
N GLN A 66 22.83 -5.75 14.36
CA GLN A 66 22.81 -4.95 15.58
C GLN A 66 22.13 -3.62 15.27
N LEU A 67 21.06 -3.30 15.98
CA LEU A 67 20.30 -2.08 15.78
C LEU A 67 20.65 -1.03 16.82
N PRO A 68 20.61 0.28 16.43
CA PRO A 68 21.05 1.36 17.31
C PRO A 68 20.07 1.67 18.45
N CYS A 69 18.79 1.29 18.28
CA CYS A 69 17.71 1.64 19.19
C CYS A 69 17.02 0.39 19.75
N ASP A 70 16.36 0.55 20.87
CA ASP A 70 15.52 -0.45 21.52
C ASP A 70 14.03 -0.03 21.49
N LEU A 71 13.18 -0.72 22.28
CA LEU A 71 11.75 -0.46 22.34
C LEU A 71 11.38 0.91 22.96
N SER A 72 12.30 1.60 23.64
CA SER A 72 12.00 2.95 24.17
C SER A 72 11.71 3.95 23.06
N THR A 73 12.31 3.76 21.90
CA THR A 73 12.04 4.59 20.70
C THR A 73 10.60 4.48 20.21
N VAL A 74 9.95 3.34 20.43
CA VAL A 74 8.54 3.12 20.02
C VAL A 74 7.61 4.04 20.80
N ASP A 75 7.96 4.38 22.03
CA ASP A 75 7.16 5.28 22.87
C ASP A 75 7.10 6.72 22.31
N ASP A 76 8.08 7.16 21.50
CA ASP A 76 8.13 8.50 20.91
C ASP A 76 7.73 8.51 19.42
N ALA A 77 7.58 7.34 18.77
CA ALA A 77 7.34 7.25 17.36
C ALA A 77 5.92 7.66 16.96
N ASP A 78 5.78 8.37 15.83
CA ASP A 78 4.50 8.71 15.22
C ASP A 78 3.95 7.55 14.38
N ILE A 79 4.86 6.74 13.85
CA ILE A 79 4.56 5.58 13.03
C ILE A 79 5.44 4.41 13.48
N ILE A 80 4.84 3.25 13.69
CA ILE A 80 5.56 2.02 13.99
C ILE A 80 5.33 1.04 12.84
N VAL A 81 6.40 0.45 12.32
CA VAL A 81 6.33 -0.59 11.29
C VAL A 81 6.85 -1.89 11.87
N ILE A 82 6.03 -2.95 11.81
CA ILE A 82 6.38 -4.33 12.16
C ILE A 82 6.53 -5.12 10.85
N PRO A 83 7.75 -5.28 10.32
CA PRO A 83 7.96 -5.86 9.00
C PRO A 83 7.65 -7.35 8.91
N GLY A 84 7.57 -8.06 10.05
CA GLY A 84 7.26 -9.48 10.08
C GLY A 84 7.37 -10.06 11.48
N TRP A 85 7.01 -11.32 11.59
CA TRP A 85 7.20 -12.15 12.79
C TRP A 85 7.65 -13.54 12.38
N ARG A 86 8.49 -14.18 13.18
CA ARG A 86 9.14 -15.47 12.83
C ARG A 86 8.19 -16.64 12.77
N GLU A 87 7.27 -16.73 13.74
CA GLU A 87 6.32 -17.84 13.83
C GLU A 87 4.96 -17.36 14.34
N PRO A 88 3.88 -17.49 13.54
CA PRO A 88 2.53 -17.02 13.90
C PRO A 88 2.02 -17.52 15.26
N SER A 89 2.31 -18.76 15.62
CA SER A 89 1.87 -19.38 16.87
C SER A 89 2.69 -18.94 18.08
N GLU A 90 3.86 -18.35 17.88
CA GLU A 90 4.71 -17.86 18.96
C GLU A 90 4.27 -16.47 19.41
N ARG A 91 3.97 -16.36 20.71
CA ARG A 91 3.61 -15.07 21.29
C ARG A 91 4.83 -14.15 21.36
N PRO A 92 4.71 -12.91 20.85
CA PRO A 92 5.78 -11.92 20.99
C PRO A 92 6.08 -11.56 22.45
N PRO A 93 7.31 -11.08 22.75
CA PRO A 93 7.68 -10.62 24.09
C PRO A 93 6.68 -9.58 24.62
N GLN A 94 6.28 -9.72 25.88
CA GLN A 94 5.30 -8.81 26.49
C GLN A 94 5.73 -7.34 26.40
N ALA A 95 7.03 -7.06 26.54
CA ALA A 95 7.58 -5.71 26.42
C ALA A 95 7.27 -5.06 25.04
N LEU A 96 7.34 -5.85 23.95
CA LEU A 96 6.98 -5.38 22.61
C LEU A 96 5.47 -5.11 22.52
N LEU A 97 4.63 -6.01 23.01
CA LEU A 97 3.18 -5.84 22.98
C LEU A 97 2.74 -4.60 23.79
N ASP A 98 3.35 -4.39 24.96
CA ASP A 98 3.07 -3.23 25.82
C ASP A 98 3.52 -1.92 25.14
N ALA A 99 4.70 -1.90 24.51
CA ALA A 99 5.19 -0.73 23.79
C ALA A 99 4.25 -0.34 22.62
N LEU A 100 3.78 -1.31 21.85
CA LEU A 100 2.82 -1.08 20.76
C LEU A 100 1.50 -0.51 21.28
N ASN A 101 0.97 -1.07 22.37
CA ASN A 101 -0.26 -0.60 22.98
C ASN A 101 -0.13 0.82 23.53
N ARG A 102 0.96 1.16 24.22
CA ARG A 102 1.23 2.52 24.70
C ARG A 102 1.31 3.52 23.55
N ALA A 103 2.09 3.19 22.52
CA ALA A 103 2.25 4.05 21.36
C ALA A 103 0.93 4.26 20.61
N HIS A 104 0.15 3.20 20.40
CA HIS A 104 -1.17 3.31 19.76
C HIS A 104 -2.14 4.13 20.60
N ALA A 105 -2.19 3.96 21.92
CA ALA A 105 -3.01 4.76 22.83
C ALA A 105 -2.64 6.25 22.80
N ARG A 106 -1.38 6.60 22.55
CA ARG A 106 -0.89 7.97 22.35
C ARG A 106 -1.30 8.57 20.99
N GLY A 107 -1.79 7.75 20.04
CA GLY A 107 -2.21 8.16 18.71
C GLY A 107 -1.22 7.79 17.58
N ALA A 108 -0.17 7.04 17.88
CA ALA A 108 0.75 6.54 16.84
C ALA A 108 0.03 5.60 15.87
N ARG A 109 0.38 5.67 14.60
CA ARG A 109 -0.08 4.70 13.60
C ARG A 109 0.80 3.45 13.66
N VAL A 110 0.18 2.27 13.61
CA VAL A 110 0.90 1.00 13.60
C VAL A 110 0.66 0.27 12.29
N ALA A 111 1.73 -0.04 11.58
CA ALA A 111 1.70 -0.74 10.31
C ALA A 111 2.37 -2.11 10.42
N SER A 112 1.83 -3.13 9.77
CA SER A 112 2.46 -4.44 9.71
C SER A 112 2.58 -4.97 8.28
N ILE A 113 3.64 -5.72 8.04
CA ILE A 113 3.90 -6.39 6.77
C ILE A 113 3.86 -7.90 7.03
N CYS A 114 3.17 -8.64 6.16
CA CYS A 114 3.18 -10.11 6.19
C CYS A 114 2.76 -10.69 7.56
N SER A 115 3.57 -11.59 8.13
CA SER A 115 3.37 -12.20 9.45
C SER A 115 3.42 -11.20 10.62
N GLY A 116 3.87 -9.96 10.39
CA GLY A 116 3.81 -8.89 11.40
C GLY A 116 2.39 -8.60 11.91
N ALA A 117 1.36 -8.95 11.15
CA ALA A 117 -0.03 -8.86 11.58
C ALA A 117 -0.32 -9.70 12.84
N PHE A 118 0.39 -10.81 13.04
CA PHE A 118 0.25 -11.63 14.26
C PHE A 118 0.75 -10.90 15.51
N VAL A 119 1.80 -10.08 15.41
CA VAL A 119 2.25 -9.25 16.52
C VAL A 119 1.15 -8.27 16.95
N LEU A 120 0.49 -7.64 15.98
CA LEU A 120 -0.62 -6.73 16.23
C LEU A 120 -1.85 -7.47 16.79
N ALA A 121 -2.11 -8.69 16.32
CA ALA A 121 -3.17 -9.56 16.83
C ALA A 121 -2.92 -9.95 18.29
N TRP A 122 -1.71 -10.37 18.62
CA TRP A 122 -1.30 -10.68 20.01
C TRP A 122 -1.36 -9.45 20.94
N ALA A 123 -1.14 -8.25 20.41
CA ALA A 123 -1.32 -6.99 21.13
C ALA A 123 -2.79 -6.59 21.31
N GLY A 124 -3.75 -7.30 20.67
CA GLY A 124 -5.17 -6.95 20.70
C GLY A 124 -5.53 -5.75 19.80
N LEU A 125 -4.58 -5.22 19.05
CA LEU A 125 -4.79 -4.03 18.22
C LEU A 125 -5.68 -4.26 17.00
N LEU A 126 -5.90 -5.52 16.61
CA LEU A 126 -6.73 -5.90 15.47
C LEU A 126 -8.17 -6.31 15.86
N ASP A 127 -8.48 -6.40 17.15
CA ASP A 127 -9.79 -6.84 17.63
C ASP A 127 -10.92 -5.92 17.12
N GLY A 128 -11.95 -6.52 16.51
CA GLY A 128 -13.07 -5.81 15.92
C GLY A 128 -12.74 -4.99 14.67
N ARG A 129 -11.56 -5.15 14.09
CA ARG A 129 -11.10 -4.43 12.91
C ARG A 129 -10.93 -5.37 11.71
N GLN A 130 -10.96 -4.79 10.53
CA GLN A 130 -10.50 -5.47 9.32
C GLN A 130 -8.98 -5.51 9.29
N ALA A 131 -8.42 -6.66 8.89
CA ALA A 131 -6.98 -6.82 8.73
C ALA A 131 -6.67 -7.84 7.62
N THR A 132 -5.45 -7.79 7.12
CA THR A 132 -4.91 -8.81 6.22
C THR A 132 -3.51 -9.24 6.63
N THR A 133 -3.08 -10.36 6.12
CA THR A 133 -1.73 -10.90 6.22
C THR A 133 -1.41 -11.63 4.91
N HIS A 134 -0.25 -12.28 4.84
CA HIS A 134 0.10 -13.09 3.68
C HIS A 134 -0.97 -14.18 3.44
N TRP A 135 -1.36 -14.39 2.18
CA TRP A 135 -2.44 -15.32 1.80
C TRP A 135 -2.30 -16.73 2.38
N ARG A 136 -1.08 -17.20 2.64
CA ARG A 136 -0.83 -18.49 3.30
C ARG A 136 -1.15 -18.51 4.79
N LEU A 137 -1.32 -17.35 5.39
CA LEU A 137 -1.48 -17.14 6.83
C LEU A 137 -2.86 -16.58 7.21
N THR A 138 -3.71 -16.23 6.23
CA THR A 138 -5.04 -15.64 6.48
C THR A 138 -5.94 -16.59 7.25
N GLU A 139 -5.94 -17.89 6.89
CA GLU A 139 -6.72 -18.91 7.58
C GLU A 139 -6.25 -19.09 9.05
N ALA A 140 -4.93 -19.09 9.29
CA ALA A 140 -4.38 -19.18 10.63
C ALA A 140 -4.75 -17.94 11.47
N LEU A 141 -4.65 -16.73 10.88
CA LEU A 141 -5.02 -15.49 11.56
C LEU A 141 -6.50 -15.48 11.94
N ALA A 142 -7.40 -15.89 11.05
CA ALA A 142 -8.84 -15.95 11.32
C ALA A 142 -9.19 -16.99 12.39
N ARG A 143 -8.55 -18.17 12.35
CA ARG A 143 -8.76 -19.25 13.32
C ARG A 143 -8.29 -18.88 14.71
N ASP A 144 -7.06 -18.34 14.82
CA ASP A 144 -6.41 -18.11 16.11
C ASP A 144 -6.86 -16.80 16.77
N PHE A 145 -7.39 -15.86 15.97
CA PHE A 145 -7.88 -14.55 16.43
C PHE A 145 -9.29 -14.25 15.86
N PRO A 146 -10.33 -14.93 16.34
CA PRO A 146 -11.68 -14.88 15.75
C PRO A 146 -12.40 -13.54 15.88
N ARG A 147 -11.83 -12.57 16.60
CA ARG A 147 -12.36 -11.20 16.69
C ARG A 147 -11.89 -10.29 15.55
N ILE A 148 -11.01 -10.77 14.67
CA ILE A 148 -10.49 -10.02 13.54
C ILE A 148 -11.32 -10.34 12.30
N ASP A 149 -11.78 -9.32 11.57
CA ASP A 149 -12.39 -9.48 10.24
C ASP A 149 -11.26 -9.62 9.20
N VAL A 150 -10.82 -10.86 8.95
CA VAL A 150 -9.68 -11.14 8.05
C VAL A 150 -10.11 -11.01 6.60
N ARG A 151 -9.45 -10.10 5.88
CA ARG A 151 -9.62 -9.87 4.44
C ARG A 151 -8.57 -10.67 3.68
N GLU A 152 -8.97 -11.78 3.05
CA GLU A 152 -8.05 -12.79 2.52
C GLU A 152 -7.32 -12.36 1.25
N ASP A 153 -8.00 -11.67 0.34
CA ASP A 153 -7.50 -11.44 -1.01
C ASP A 153 -7.36 -9.94 -1.34
N VAL A 154 -6.69 -9.20 -0.45
CA VAL A 154 -6.39 -7.78 -0.63
C VAL A 154 -4.91 -7.51 -0.38
N LEU A 155 -4.32 -6.49 -1.02
CA LEU A 155 -2.91 -6.17 -0.85
C LEU A 155 -2.62 -5.58 0.53
N TYR A 156 -3.50 -4.71 1.02
CA TYR A 156 -3.45 -4.12 2.35
C TYR A 156 -4.84 -3.66 2.82
N VAL A 157 -4.97 -3.48 4.11
CA VAL A 157 -6.15 -2.91 4.78
C VAL A 157 -5.69 -1.71 5.60
N ASP A 158 -6.34 -0.57 5.41
CA ASP A 158 -6.12 0.67 6.19
C ASP A 158 -7.36 0.99 7.00
N THR A 159 -7.27 0.92 8.31
CA THR A 159 -8.35 1.28 9.26
C THR A 159 -8.05 2.61 9.99
N GLY A 160 -7.21 3.46 9.40
CA GLY A 160 -6.81 4.76 9.94
C GLY A 160 -5.56 4.67 10.80
N SER A 161 -5.69 4.27 12.05
CA SER A 161 -4.54 4.14 12.97
C SER A 161 -3.78 2.81 12.84
N ILE A 162 -4.42 1.79 12.26
CA ILE A 162 -3.80 0.48 12.02
C ILE A 162 -3.83 0.18 10.52
N ILE A 163 -2.69 -0.28 9.99
CA ILE A 163 -2.56 -0.66 8.58
C ILE A 163 -1.86 -2.02 8.51
N THR A 164 -2.43 -2.96 7.78
CA THR A 164 -1.86 -4.31 7.61
C THR A 164 -1.71 -4.65 6.14
N SER A 165 -0.64 -5.34 5.74
CA SER A 165 -0.43 -5.74 4.35
C SER A 165 -0.09 -7.22 4.19
N ALA A 166 -0.36 -7.73 3.00
CA ALA A 166 -0.13 -9.12 2.61
C ALA A 166 1.35 -9.53 2.60
N GLY A 167 2.26 -8.57 2.71
CA GLY A 167 3.69 -8.85 2.75
C GLY A 167 4.39 -8.83 1.40
N SER A 168 5.69 -9.13 1.43
CA SER A 168 6.56 -9.07 0.24
C SER A 168 6.42 -7.74 -0.50
N ALA A 169 6.26 -7.75 -1.82
CA ALA A 169 6.12 -6.54 -2.62
C ALA A 169 4.90 -5.68 -2.26
N THR A 170 3.84 -6.27 -1.66
CA THR A 170 2.63 -5.52 -1.28
C THR A 170 2.84 -4.65 -0.04
N GLY A 171 3.88 -4.94 0.75
CA GLY A 171 4.34 -4.04 1.82
C GLY A 171 4.77 -2.68 1.28
N MET A 172 5.40 -2.65 0.09
CA MET A 172 5.76 -1.39 -0.59
C MET A 172 4.53 -0.61 -1.02
N ASP A 173 3.48 -1.28 -1.54
CA ASP A 173 2.22 -0.62 -1.92
C ASP A 173 1.55 0.03 -0.70
N MET A 174 1.50 -0.67 0.43
CA MET A 174 0.99 -0.15 1.69
C MET A 174 1.79 1.08 2.16
N MET A 175 3.12 1.00 2.16
CA MET A 175 3.96 2.11 2.60
C MET A 175 3.89 3.31 1.64
N LEU A 176 3.79 3.10 0.32
CA LEU A 176 3.51 4.16 -0.65
C LEU A 176 2.13 4.79 -0.43
N HIS A 177 1.12 4.00 -0.05
CA HIS A 177 -0.19 4.52 0.36
C HIS A 177 -0.06 5.43 1.60
N MET A 178 0.75 5.04 2.60
CA MET A 178 1.03 5.89 3.77
C MET A 178 1.69 7.21 3.36
N VAL A 179 2.72 7.16 2.51
CA VAL A 179 3.36 8.36 1.95
C VAL A 179 2.35 9.25 1.22
N ARG A 180 1.44 8.65 0.46
CA ARG A 180 0.38 9.39 -0.26
C ARG A 180 -0.58 10.11 0.69
N LYS A 181 -0.95 9.47 1.81
CA LYS A 181 -1.77 10.09 2.85
C LYS A 181 -1.07 11.26 3.54
N ASP A 182 0.23 11.12 3.78
CA ASP A 182 1.01 12.09 4.56
C ASP A 182 1.50 13.28 3.71
N TYR A 183 1.93 13.03 2.46
CA TYR A 183 2.60 14.00 1.60
C TYR A 183 1.93 14.22 0.24
N GLY A 184 0.82 13.51 -0.02
CA GLY A 184 0.07 13.61 -1.28
C GLY A 184 0.64 12.76 -2.42
N ALA A 185 -0.15 12.70 -3.51
CA ALA A 185 0.13 11.82 -4.65
C ALA A 185 1.45 12.16 -5.37
N ARG A 186 1.77 13.45 -5.50
CA ARG A 186 3.00 13.90 -6.17
C ARG A 186 4.25 13.32 -5.52
N VAL A 187 4.33 13.41 -4.19
CA VAL A 187 5.48 12.90 -3.42
C VAL A 187 5.53 11.37 -3.50
N ALA A 188 4.38 10.69 -3.32
CA ALA A 188 4.31 9.24 -3.43
C ALA A 188 4.76 8.73 -4.81
N ASN A 189 4.37 9.41 -5.89
CA ASN A 189 4.76 9.05 -7.26
C ASN A 189 6.27 9.21 -7.48
N LEU A 190 6.88 10.31 -6.99
CA LEU A 190 8.34 10.50 -7.05
C LEU A 190 9.10 9.42 -6.27
N VAL A 191 8.60 9.03 -5.10
CA VAL A 191 9.18 7.94 -4.31
C VAL A 191 9.06 6.60 -5.05
N ALA A 192 7.90 6.31 -5.65
CA ALA A 192 7.67 5.10 -6.43
C ALA A 192 8.60 5.03 -7.66
N GLU A 193 8.73 6.13 -8.41
CA GLU A 193 9.66 6.23 -9.54
C GLU A 193 11.10 5.91 -9.13
N ARG A 194 11.58 6.51 -8.03
CA ARG A 194 12.93 6.27 -7.52
C ARG A 194 13.17 4.82 -7.09
N LEU A 195 12.14 4.16 -6.58
CA LEU A 195 12.19 2.75 -6.17
C LEU A 195 11.88 1.79 -7.33
N VAL A 196 11.65 2.32 -8.54
CA VAL A 196 11.27 1.55 -9.75
C VAL A 196 10.01 0.72 -9.49
N LEU A 197 9.06 1.30 -8.77
CA LEU A 197 7.77 0.69 -8.45
C LEU A 197 6.65 1.30 -9.30
N ALA A 198 5.59 0.54 -9.50
CA ALA A 198 4.36 1.12 -10.05
C ALA A 198 3.84 2.22 -9.10
N PRO A 199 3.47 3.41 -9.60
CA PRO A 199 3.09 4.54 -8.76
C PRO A 199 1.92 4.27 -7.84
N TRP A 200 1.06 3.31 -8.22
CA TRP A 200 -0.10 2.93 -7.42
C TRP A 200 -0.62 1.53 -7.77
N ARG A 201 -0.91 0.74 -6.72
CA ARG A 201 -1.63 -0.53 -6.82
C ARG A 201 -2.79 -0.49 -5.84
N ASP A 202 -4.00 -0.80 -6.35
CA ASP A 202 -5.23 -0.81 -5.54
C ASP A 202 -5.13 -1.83 -4.39
N ALA A 203 -5.51 -1.41 -3.18
CA ALA A 203 -5.58 -2.28 -2.00
C ALA A 203 -6.43 -3.54 -2.25
N GLY A 204 -7.52 -3.40 -2.99
CA GLY A 204 -8.44 -4.50 -3.35
C GLY A 204 -7.93 -5.43 -4.46
N ARG A 205 -6.69 -5.33 -4.93
CA ARG A 205 -6.11 -6.32 -5.84
C ARG A 205 -5.86 -7.63 -5.11
N SER A 206 -6.10 -8.76 -5.85
CA SER A 206 -5.75 -10.09 -5.38
C SER A 206 -4.27 -10.21 -5.03
N GLN A 207 -3.97 -10.83 -3.89
CA GLN A 207 -2.61 -11.21 -3.50
C GLN A 207 -2.05 -12.29 -4.44
N ARG A 208 -2.93 -13.14 -4.97
CA ARG A 208 -2.54 -14.24 -5.83
C ARG A 208 -2.39 -13.73 -7.26
N VAL A 209 -1.18 -13.77 -7.77
CA VAL A 209 -0.97 -13.70 -9.22
C VAL A 209 -1.53 -15.01 -9.78
N SER A 210 -2.73 -14.93 -10.36
CA SER A 210 -3.34 -16.08 -11.03
C SER A 210 -2.39 -16.54 -12.14
N ARG A 211 -1.72 -17.66 -11.94
CA ARG A 211 -0.74 -18.33 -12.80
C ARG A 211 0.38 -17.43 -13.33
N ALA A 212 1.62 -17.81 -13.00
CA ALA A 212 2.81 -17.29 -13.67
C ALA A 212 2.59 -17.34 -15.19
N ILE A 213 2.69 -16.16 -15.83
CA ILE A 213 2.81 -16.11 -17.29
C ILE A 213 4.03 -16.93 -17.64
N PRO A 214 3.96 -17.93 -18.53
CA PRO A 214 5.13 -18.70 -18.93
C PRO A 214 6.25 -17.75 -19.35
N HIS A 215 7.47 -18.01 -18.91
CA HIS A 215 8.65 -17.30 -19.38
C HIS A 215 8.79 -17.52 -20.90
N GLY A 216 8.34 -16.54 -21.66
CA GLY A 216 8.31 -16.47 -23.10
C GLY A 216 7.96 -15.05 -23.52
N GLU A 217 7.94 -14.76 -24.82
CA GLU A 217 7.46 -13.47 -25.33
C GLU A 217 6.17 -13.04 -24.63
N PRO A 218 5.97 -11.72 -24.35
CA PRO A 218 4.76 -11.25 -23.68
C PRO A 218 3.52 -11.83 -24.35
N THR A 219 2.66 -12.50 -23.58
CA THR A 219 1.46 -13.12 -24.12
C THR A 219 0.62 -12.09 -24.87
N ARG A 220 -0.19 -12.51 -25.86
CA ARG A 220 -1.12 -11.62 -26.56
C ARG A 220 -1.98 -10.80 -25.59
N LEU A 221 -2.36 -11.43 -24.47
CA LEU A 221 -3.11 -10.78 -23.41
C LEU A 221 -2.30 -9.68 -22.71
N ALA A 222 -1.04 -9.94 -22.35
CA ALA A 222 -0.17 -8.95 -21.71
C ALA A 222 0.09 -7.74 -22.64
N LYS A 223 0.34 -8.00 -23.93
CA LYS A 223 0.48 -6.95 -24.96
C LYS A 223 -0.80 -6.12 -25.08
N LEU A 224 -1.97 -6.77 -25.05
CA LEU A 224 -3.27 -6.09 -25.10
C LEU A 224 -3.49 -5.22 -23.86
N MET A 225 -3.24 -5.72 -22.66
CA MET A 225 -3.41 -4.97 -21.40
C MET A 225 -2.52 -3.73 -21.38
N GLU A 226 -1.27 -3.85 -21.81
CA GLU A 226 -0.35 -2.72 -21.92
C GLU A 226 -0.81 -1.71 -22.97
N TRP A 227 -1.31 -2.17 -24.13
CA TRP A 227 -1.88 -1.31 -25.14
C TRP A 227 -3.14 -0.58 -24.62
N MET A 228 -4.02 -1.27 -23.89
CA MET A 228 -5.21 -0.66 -23.28
C MET A 228 -4.84 0.47 -22.30
N ARG A 229 -3.80 0.27 -21.47
CA ARG A 229 -3.30 1.33 -20.55
C ARG A 229 -2.83 2.58 -21.29
N ARG A 230 -2.15 2.40 -22.42
CA ARG A 230 -1.67 3.53 -23.23
C ARG A 230 -2.79 4.23 -23.99
N ASN A 231 -3.92 3.56 -24.20
CA ASN A 231 -5.04 4.04 -24.98
C ASN A 231 -6.34 4.13 -24.15
N LEU A 232 -6.27 4.51 -22.88
CA LEU A 232 -7.43 4.57 -21.97
C LEU A 232 -8.54 5.52 -22.47
N ARG A 233 -8.16 6.59 -23.18
CA ARG A 233 -9.10 7.60 -23.70
C ARG A 233 -9.94 7.09 -24.86
N GLU A 234 -9.42 6.14 -25.60
CA GLU A 234 -10.09 5.63 -26.79
C GLU A 234 -11.34 4.81 -26.42
N PRO A 235 -12.38 4.84 -27.26
CA PRO A 235 -13.53 3.98 -27.08
C PRO A 235 -13.16 2.52 -27.36
N HIS A 236 -13.41 1.66 -26.40
CA HIS A 236 -13.15 0.22 -26.53
C HIS A 236 -14.43 -0.58 -26.36
N SER A 237 -14.64 -1.52 -27.25
CA SER A 237 -15.65 -2.57 -27.14
C SER A 237 -14.98 -3.92 -26.98
N LEU A 238 -15.73 -4.91 -26.49
CA LEU A 238 -15.21 -6.28 -26.43
C LEU A 238 -14.75 -6.78 -27.81
N GLY A 239 -15.46 -6.37 -28.88
CA GLY A 239 -15.10 -6.70 -30.26
C GLY A 239 -13.76 -6.10 -30.65
N SER A 240 -13.58 -4.78 -30.48
CA SER A 240 -12.32 -4.10 -30.84
C SER A 240 -11.12 -4.62 -30.03
N LEU A 241 -11.32 -4.95 -28.76
CA LEU A 241 -10.27 -5.55 -27.92
C LEU A 241 -9.90 -6.97 -28.38
N ALA A 242 -10.88 -7.76 -28.81
CA ALA A 242 -10.65 -9.10 -29.35
C ALA A 242 -9.88 -9.06 -30.68
N GLU A 243 -10.25 -8.14 -31.57
CA GLU A 243 -9.53 -7.89 -32.82
C GLU A 243 -8.07 -7.46 -32.56
N GLN A 244 -7.86 -6.51 -31.64
CA GLN A 244 -6.53 -6.04 -31.25
C GLN A 244 -5.62 -7.15 -30.72
N ALA A 245 -6.22 -8.13 -30.00
CA ALA A 245 -5.49 -9.28 -29.47
C ALA A 245 -5.35 -10.43 -30.48
N ALA A 246 -6.00 -10.36 -31.64
CA ALA A 246 -6.16 -11.47 -32.59
C ALA A 246 -6.75 -12.73 -31.93
N LEU A 247 -7.82 -12.53 -31.13
CA LEU A 247 -8.56 -13.56 -30.40
C LEU A 247 -10.08 -13.48 -30.69
N SER A 248 -10.82 -14.58 -30.47
CA SER A 248 -12.27 -14.48 -30.40
C SER A 248 -12.70 -13.79 -29.09
N GLN A 249 -13.86 -13.11 -29.09
CA GLN A 249 -14.40 -12.47 -27.89
C GLN A 249 -14.53 -13.45 -26.72
N ARG A 250 -14.99 -14.70 -26.97
CA ARG A 250 -15.10 -15.76 -25.97
C ARG A 250 -13.73 -16.14 -25.39
N THR A 251 -12.71 -16.25 -26.22
CA THR A 251 -11.35 -16.58 -25.78
C THR A 251 -10.77 -15.45 -24.95
N LEU A 252 -10.97 -14.19 -25.41
CA LEU A 252 -10.52 -13.02 -24.68
C LEU A 252 -11.16 -12.93 -23.29
N GLN A 253 -12.50 -13.05 -23.19
CA GLN A 253 -13.20 -13.03 -21.91
C GLN A 253 -12.70 -14.10 -20.95
N ARG A 254 -12.53 -15.34 -21.43
CA ARG A 254 -12.03 -16.44 -20.61
C ARG A 254 -10.61 -16.15 -20.11
N GLN A 255 -9.70 -15.73 -20.99
CA GLN A 255 -8.31 -15.44 -20.63
C GLN A 255 -8.20 -14.25 -19.68
N PHE A 256 -9.03 -13.21 -19.85
CA PHE A 256 -9.07 -12.08 -18.91
C PHE A 256 -9.55 -12.50 -17.53
N LEU A 257 -10.65 -13.28 -17.48
CA LEU A 257 -11.18 -13.78 -16.21
C LEU A 257 -10.18 -14.69 -15.49
N GLU A 258 -9.52 -15.60 -16.23
CA GLU A 258 -8.48 -16.48 -15.68
C GLU A 258 -7.25 -15.71 -15.18
N ALA A 259 -6.86 -14.62 -15.86
CA ALA A 259 -5.66 -13.85 -15.53
C ALA A 259 -5.90 -12.76 -14.49
N THR A 260 -7.09 -12.14 -14.46
CA THR A 260 -7.34 -10.92 -13.66
C THR A 260 -8.53 -11.04 -12.70
N GLY A 261 -9.35 -12.08 -12.84
CA GLY A 261 -10.62 -12.19 -12.14
C GLY A 261 -11.72 -11.26 -12.65
N LEU A 262 -11.48 -10.49 -13.73
CA LEU A 262 -12.37 -9.47 -14.26
C LEU A 262 -12.68 -9.73 -15.75
N SER A 263 -13.81 -9.19 -16.23
CA SER A 263 -14.02 -9.08 -17.68
C SER A 263 -13.07 -8.03 -18.29
N PRO A 264 -12.79 -8.07 -19.62
CA PRO A 264 -11.96 -7.05 -20.28
C PRO A 264 -12.47 -5.62 -20.08
N ILE A 265 -13.78 -5.43 -20.07
CA ILE A 265 -14.41 -4.11 -19.91
C ILE A 265 -14.37 -3.67 -18.45
N ASP A 266 -14.63 -4.55 -17.48
CA ASP A 266 -14.54 -4.20 -16.06
C ASP A 266 -13.09 -3.85 -15.67
N TRP A 267 -12.13 -4.59 -16.21
CA TRP A 267 -10.72 -4.27 -16.04
C TRP A 267 -10.37 -2.89 -16.63
N LEU A 268 -10.83 -2.58 -17.83
CA LEU A 268 -10.64 -1.26 -18.44
C LEU A 268 -11.24 -0.14 -17.59
N ILE A 269 -12.48 -0.34 -17.11
CA ILE A 269 -13.15 0.64 -16.23
C ILE A 269 -12.33 0.85 -14.96
N ARG A 270 -11.76 -0.20 -14.40
CA ARG A 270 -10.89 -0.12 -13.21
C ARG A 270 -9.63 0.71 -13.48
N GLU A 271 -8.94 0.48 -14.58
CA GLU A 271 -7.76 1.26 -14.97
C GLU A 271 -8.13 2.74 -15.24
N ARG A 272 -9.28 3.01 -15.86
CA ARG A 272 -9.82 4.37 -16.06
C ARG A 272 -10.11 5.09 -14.74
N VAL A 273 -10.72 4.40 -13.77
CA VAL A 273 -10.97 4.97 -12.43
C VAL A 273 -9.66 5.24 -11.72
N ALA A 274 -8.67 4.34 -11.81
CA ALA A 274 -7.35 4.54 -11.23
C ALA A 274 -6.67 5.79 -11.80
N PHE A 275 -6.69 5.96 -13.11
CA PHE A 275 -6.14 7.15 -13.77
C PHE A 275 -6.92 8.43 -13.41
N ALA A 276 -8.26 8.35 -13.31
CA ALA A 276 -9.07 9.49 -12.88
C ALA A 276 -8.74 9.94 -11.44
N ARG A 277 -8.44 9.01 -10.53
CA ARG A 277 -7.99 9.33 -9.17
C ARG A 277 -6.69 10.13 -9.20
N GLU A 278 -5.70 9.69 -9.98
CA GLU A 278 -4.44 10.42 -10.15
C GLU A 278 -4.69 11.85 -10.65
N LEU A 279 -5.55 12.03 -11.66
CA LEU A 279 -5.91 13.35 -12.18
C LEU A 279 -6.63 14.22 -11.14
N LEU A 280 -7.52 13.64 -10.32
CA LEU A 280 -8.21 14.36 -9.24
C LEU A 280 -7.25 14.81 -8.13
N GLU A 281 -6.22 14.03 -7.85
CA GLU A 281 -5.21 14.29 -6.84
C GLU A 281 -4.15 15.30 -7.33
N THR A 282 -3.83 15.30 -8.62
CA THR A 282 -2.71 16.08 -9.20
C THR A 282 -3.12 17.33 -9.96
N THR A 283 -4.42 17.49 -10.33
CA THR A 283 -4.89 18.63 -11.14
C THR A 283 -6.14 19.29 -10.58
N ASP A 284 -6.32 20.61 -10.85
CA ASP A 284 -7.55 21.38 -10.52
C ASP A 284 -8.54 21.39 -11.68
N ARG A 285 -8.32 20.56 -12.69
CA ARG A 285 -9.19 20.55 -13.89
C ARG A 285 -10.62 20.16 -13.54
N PRO A 286 -11.61 20.69 -14.28
CA PRO A 286 -13.01 20.33 -14.07
C PRO A 286 -13.25 18.81 -14.15
N LEU A 287 -14.26 18.32 -13.42
CA LEU A 287 -14.59 16.87 -13.44
C LEU A 287 -14.92 16.35 -14.84
N GLN A 288 -15.48 17.19 -15.71
CA GLN A 288 -15.72 16.84 -17.09
C GLN A 288 -14.42 16.52 -17.82
N TRP A 289 -13.40 17.38 -17.66
CA TRP A 289 -12.08 17.15 -18.26
C TRP A 289 -11.43 15.87 -17.71
N VAL A 290 -11.55 15.62 -16.39
CA VAL A 290 -11.04 14.37 -15.79
C VAL A 290 -11.73 13.14 -16.39
N ALA A 291 -13.05 13.18 -16.54
CA ALA A 291 -13.82 12.09 -17.16
C ALA A 291 -13.36 11.83 -18.60
N GLU A 292 -13.17 12.88 -19.39
CA GLU A 292 -12.72 12.80 -20.78
C GLU A 292 -11.29 12.23 -20.86
N GLN A 293 -10.35 12.72 -20.02
CA GLN A 293 -8.97 12.21 -20.01
C GLN A 293 -8.91 10.75 -19.59
N ALA A 294 -9.76 10.34 -18.64
CA ALA A 294 -9.85 8.96 -18.19
C ALA A 294 -10.63 8.04 -19.16
N GLY A 295 -11.14 8.58 -20.27
CA GLY A 295 -11.81 7.80 -21.32
C GLY A 295 -13.27 7.43 -21.01
N PHE A 296 -13.95 8.16 -20.13
CA PHE A 296 -15.37 8.00 -19.90
C PHE A 296 -16.17 8.82 -20.94
N GLY A 297 -17.14 8.17 -21.58
CA GLY A 297 -17.99 8.82 -22.60
C GLY A 297 -18.96 9.88 -22.03
N SER A 298 -19.19 9.90 -20.71
CA SER A 298 -20.00 10.92 -20.04
C SER A 298 -19.58 11.09 -18.59
N GLN A 299 -19.83 12.28 -18.04
CA GLN A 299 -19.58 12.58 -16.63
C GLN A 299 -20.46 11.73 -15.69
N GLU A 300 -21.64 11.34 -16.14
CA GLU A 300 -22.55 10.48 -15.38
C GLU A 300 -21.98 9.06 -15.25
N SER A 301 -21.52 8.49 -16.37
CA SER A 301 -20.84 7.19 -16.40
C SER A 301 -19.60 7.20 -15.50
N PHE A 302 -18.80 8.26 -15.57
CA PHE A 302 -17.64 8.46 -14.70
C PHE A 302 -18.04 8.44 -13.23
N ARG A 303 -19.00 9.28 -12.81
CA ARG A 303 -19.44 9.35 -11.40
C ARG A 303 -19.96 8.02 -10.88
N ARG A 304 -20.73 7.29 -11.69
CA ARG A 304 -21.28 5.98 -11.33
C ARG A 304 -20.18 4.96 -11.09
N HIS A 305 -19.23 4.80 -12.02
CA HIS A 305 -18.14 3.83 -11.90
C HIS A 305 -17.13 4.23 -10.82
N PHE A 306 -16.85 5.52 -10.70
CA PHE A 306 -15.96 6.03 -9.67
C PHE A 306 -16.51 5.74 -8.27
N ARG A 307 -17.80 6.08 -8.01
CA ARG A 307 -18.44 5.79 -6.72
C ARG A 307 -18.49 4.30 -6.42
N GLY A 308 -18.77 3.46 -7.41
CA GLY A 308 -18.81 2.00 -7.22
C GLY A 308 -17.47 1.35 -6.88
N GLN A 309 -16.34 2.03 -7.14
CA GLN A 309 -15.00 1.49 -6.85
C GLN A 309 -14.28 2.19 -5.70
N VAL A 310 -14.63 3.45 -5.41
CA VAL A 310 -13.91 4.31 -4.44
C VAL A 310 -14.74 4.59 -3.20
N ASP A 311 -16.03 4.23 -3.23
CA ASP A 311 -17.04 4.49 -2.17
C ASP A 311 -17.15 5.98 -1.77
N ALA A 312 -16.77 6.86 -2.69
CA ALA A 312 -16.89 8.33 -2.57
C ALA A 312 -17.18 8.94 -3.93
N SER A 313 -17.80 10.13 -3.96
CA SER A 313 -17.91 10.86 -5.21
C SER A 313 -16.56 11.45 -5.65
N PRO A 314 -16.33 11.71 -6.96
CA PRO A 314 -15.11 12.36 -7.43
C PRO A 314 -14.82 13.71 -6.75
N THR A 315 -15.86 14.46 -6.38
CA THR A 315 -15.72 15.75 -5.70
C THR A 315 -15.27 15.56 -4.25
N GLU A 316 -15.93 14.67 -3.51
CA GLU A 316 -15.55 14.32 -2.13
C GLU A 316 -14.12 13.77 -2.09
N TYR A 317 -13.80 12.86 -3.01
CA TYR A 317 -12.46 12.29 -3.15
C TYR A 317 -11.41 13.38 -3.34
N ARG A 318 -11.64 14.33 -4.27
CA ARG A 318 -10.74 15.47 -4.50
C ARG A 318 -10.56 16.31 -3.25
N SER A 319 -11.62 16.63 -2.53
CA SER A 319 -11.55 17.47 -1.32
C SER A 319 -10.76 16.79 -0.20
N GLN A 320 -10.96 15.49 0.00
CA GLN A 320 -10.28 14.70 1.03
C GLN A 320 -8.77 14.56 0.76
N HIS A 321 -8.36 14.44 -0.51
CA HIS A 321 -6.98 14.17 -0.87
C HIS A 321 -6.18 15.44 -1.23
N ARG A 322 -6.83 16.62 -1.23
CA ARG A 322 -6.18 17.92 -1.43
C ARG A 322 -6.18 18.82 -0.20
N GLY A 323 -7.00 18.53 0.80
CA GLY A 323 -7.10 19.29 2.04
C GLY A 323 -5.88 19.21 2.96
N GLY A 324 -4.83 18.48 2.59
CA GLY A 324 -3.60 18.30 3.37
C GLY A 324 -2.51 19.36 3.15
N ILE A 325 -2.73 20.41 2.33
CA ILE A 325 -1.76 21.50 2.13
C ILE A 325 -2.46 22.85 2.37
N GLY A 326 -2.39 23.33 3.59
CA GLY A 326 -2.43 24.76 3.87
C GLY A 326 -3.78 25.40 4.10
N ALA A 327 -4.40 25.21 5.27
CA ALA A 327 -5.33 26.19 5.83
C ALA A 327 -5.40 26.11 7.36
N ASP A 328 -4.28 26.13 8.09
CA ASP A 328 -4.33 26.43 9.53
C ASP A 328 -2.98 26.85 10.13
N ARG A 329 -2.27 27.76 9.52
CA ARG A 329 -1.19 28.55 10.21
C ARG A 329 -0.97 29.91 9.58
N LEU A 330 -2.02 30.68 9.40
CA LEU A 330 -1.91 32.15 9.21
C LEU A 330 -3.13 32.83 9.83
N VAL A 331 -3.32 32.71 11.16
CA VAL A 331 -3.99 33.75 11.98
C VAL A 331 -3.45 33.60 13.40
N GLY A 332 -2.66 34.57 13.81
CA GLY A 332 -2.25 34.72 15.21
C GLY A 332 -0.90 35.41 15.34
N CYS A 333 -0.96 36.72 15.42
CA CYS A 333 0.09 37.73 15.67
C CYS A 333 1.40 37.30 16.30
#